data_7f2d053b53169adb3a7b9cba27ac1aac
#
_entry.id   7f2d053b53169adb3a7b9cba27ac1aac
#
_cell.length_a   1.000
_cell.length_b   1.000
_cell.length_c   1.000
_cell.angle_alpha   90.00
_cell.angle_beta   90.00
_cell.angle_gamma   90.00
#
_symmetry.space_group_name_H-M   'P 1'
#
loop_
_entity.id
_entity.type
_entity.pdbx_description
1 polymer ?
#
loop_
_entity_poly.entity_id
_entity_poly.type
_entity_poly.pdbx_seq_one_letter_code
_entity_poly.pdbx_strand_id
1 'polypeptide(L)'
;QAWAKAMTELEPWIQARATEADARYIKGTGFSEREVVREFPELGAEQAVAYTATILPIPSGVWLAFDANVARRPRIQVQYETKIVDLVQDPDTLEVFGAIVEQGGRRLCIRARRAVVMATGGFSASPQMHRDYFGLAEAYPLGTPGNTGDGLRILQKAGADLWHLRNFGQSGGIWPGFKVPEFDAVFMRNFFWQTFSWIEIDAENRRFYNETA
;
A
#
# COMPACT_ATOMS: atom_id res chain seq x y z
N GLN A 1 2.29 20.69 7.97
CA GLN A 1 1.12 21.53 7.61
C GLN A 1 0.41 21.04 6.36
N ALA A 2 1.09 20.80 5.23
CA ALA A 2 0.46 20.33 3.98
C ALA A 2 -0.26 18.98 4.13
N TRP A 3 0.36 18.04 4.83
CA TRP A 3 -0.23 16.70 5.08
C TRP A 3 -1.50 16.81 5.93
N ALA A 4 -1.47 17.59 7.02
CA ALA A 4 -2.63 17.78 7.89
C ALA A 4 -3.80 18.42 7.14
N LYS A 5 -3.52 19.41 6.28
CA LYS A 5 -4.54 19.99 5.39
C LYS A 5 -5.12 18.94 4.42
N ALA A 6 -4.27 18.17 3.78
CA ALA A 6 -4.70 17.13 2.84
C ALA A 6 -5.60 16.08 3.52
N MET A 7 -5.31 15.72 4.78
CA MET A 7 -6.16 14.78 5.54
C MET A 7 -7.57 15.33 5.78
N THR A 8 -7.74 16.63 6.01
CA THR A 8 -9.07 17.22 6.17
C THR A 8 -9.86 17.29 4.86
N GLU A 9 -9.18 17.29 3.74
CA GLU A 9 -9.76 17.36 2.40
C GLU A 9 -10.00 15.98 1.77
N LEU A 10 -9.44 14.92 2.38
CA LEU A 10 -9.45 13.57 1.81
C LEU A 10 -10.85 12.98 1.69
N GLU A 11 -11.67 13.10 2.72
CA GLU A 11 -13.02 12.52 2.72
C GLU A 11 -13.91 13.13 1.63
N PRO A 12 -14.10 14.45 1.55
CA PRO A 12 -14.90 15.04 0.48
C PRO A 12 -14.34 14.76 -0.92
N TRP A 13 -13.01 14.64 -1.04
CA TRP A 13 -12.39 14.29 -2.32
C TRP A 13 -12.71 12.86 -2.74
N ILE A 14 -12.64 11.88 -1.83
CA ILE A 14 -12.99 10.49 -2.12
C ILE A 14 -14.48 10.34 -2.43
N GLN A 15 -15.35 11.01 -1.67
CA GLN A 15 -16.79 11.03 -1.94
C GLN A 15 -17.10 11.55 -3.34
N ALA A 16 -16.46 12.65 -3.75
CA ALA A 16 -16.62 13.19 -5.10
C ALA A 16 -16.17 12.18 -6.17
N ARG A 17 -15.07 11.47 -5.95
CA ARG A 17 -14.58 10.43 -6.89
C ARG A 17 -15.52 9.24 -6.94
N ALA A 18 -16.09 8.82 -5.82
CA ALA A 18 -17.10 7.77 -5.81
C ALA A 18 -18.36 8.20 -6.57
N THR A 19 -18.87 9.41 -6.33
CA THR A 19 -20.03 9.97 -7.02
C THR A 19 -19.81 10.05 -8.53
N GLU A 20 -18.65 10.55 -8.97
CA GLU A 20 -18.29 10.60 -10.40
C GLU A 20 -18.27 9.21 -11.05
N ALA A 21 -17.99 8.17 -10.29
CA ALA A 21 -17.94 6.78 -10.75
C ALA A 21 -19.28 6.04 -10.60
N ASP A 22 -20.34 6.72 -10.17
CA ASP A 22 -21.63 6.10 -9.79
C ASP A 22 -21.47 4.99 -8.73
N ALA A 23 -20.44 5.13 -7.86
CA ALA A 23 -20.12 4.18 -6.84
C ALA A 23 -20.62 4.65 -5.47
N ARG A 24 -20.91 3.69 -4.59
CA ARG A 24 -21.42 3.98 -3.25
C ARG A 24 -20.28 4.10 -2.24
N TYR A 25 -20.08 5.30 -1.71
CA TYR A 25 -19.21 5.55 -0.56
C TYR A 25 -19.91 5.16 0.74
N ILE A 26 -19.20 4.47 1.65
CA ILE A 26 -19.68 4.11 2.98
C ILE A 26 -18.64 4.56 4.00
N LYS A 27 -19.11 5.22 5.06
CA LYS A 27 -18.32 5.65 6.21
C LYS A 27 -18.75 4.85 7.45
N GLY A 28 -17.80 4.59 8.35
CA GLY A 28 -18.08 3.95 9.62
C GLY A 28 -18.12 2.42 9.60
N THR A 29 -17.46 1.79 8.62
CA THR A 29 -17.41 0.32 8.54
C THR A 29 -16.08 -0.22 9.04
N GLY A 30 -16.07 -1.00 10.11
CA GLY A 30 -14.99 -1.95 10.38
C GLY A 30 -14.16 -1.77 11.63
N PHE A 31 -13.94 -0.58 12.14
CA PHE A 31 -13.43 -0.40 13.50
C PHE A 31 -14.47 0.39 14.28
N SER A 32 -14.68 0.01 15.54
CA SER A 32 -15.77 0.60 16.32
C SER A 32 -15.59 2.12 16.39
N GLU A 33 -16.68 2.85 16.25
CA GLU A 33 -16.77 4.30 16.51
C GLU A 33 -16.30 4.69 17.92
N ARG A 34 -15.84 3.71 18.70
CA ARG A 34 -15.45 3.81 20.11
C ARG A 34 -13.95 3.87 20.32
N GLU A 35 -13.13 3.67 19.32
CA GLU A 35 -11.67 3.85 19.46
C GLU A 35 -11.33 5.34 19.34
N VAL A 36 -11.66 6.04 20.39
CA VAL A 36 -11.14 7.38 20.63
C VAL A 36 -9.66 7.23 20.96
N VAL A 37 -8.82 7.99 20.28
CA VAL A 37 -7.41 8.08 20.63
C VAL A 37 -7.31 8.62 22.05
N ARG A 38 -6.94 7.76 23.00
CA ARG A 38 -6.79 8.13 24.41
C ARG A 38 -5.40 8.64 24.78
N GLU A 39 -4.50 8.60 23.81
CA GLU A 39 -3.15 9.12 23.93
C GLU A 39 -3.17 10.64 23.74
N PHE A 40 -2.30 11.36 24.45
CA PHE A 40 -2.16 12.81 24.35
C PHE A 40 -3.44 13.62 24.66
N PRO A 41 -4.09 13.39 25.79
CA PRO A 41 -5.30 14.14 26.18
C PRO A 41 -5.04 15.66 26.29
N GLU A 42 -3.81 16.06 26.64
CA GLU A 42 -3.37 17.45 26.69
C GLU A 42 -3.39 18.16 25.32
N LEU A 43 -3.44 17.40 24.22
CA LEU A 43 -3.57 17.88 22.84
C LEU A 43 -5.01 17.78 22.31
N GLY A 44 -5.95 17.33 23.13
CA GLY A 44 -7.34 17.12 22.72
C GLY A 44 -7.51 15.89 21.80
N ALA A 45 -6.61 14.93 21.88
CA ALA A 45 -6.62 13.75 21.01
C ALA A 45 -7.88 12.88 21.23
N GLU A 46 -8.54 12.99 22.39
CA GLU A 46 -9.82 12.35 22.67
C GLU A 46 -10.97 12.83 21.78
N GLN A 47 -10.79 13.96 21.09
CA GLN A 47 -11.74 14.47 20.11
C GLN A 47 -11.45 13.96 18.71
N ALA A 48 -10.29 13.30 18.49
CA ALA A 48 -9.95 12.69 17.24
C ALA A 48 -10.71 11.35 17.09
N VAL A 49 -11.55 11.27 16.09
CA VAL A 49 -12.29 10.05 15.76
C VAL A 49 -11.71 9.47 14.48
N ALA A 50 -11.19 8.26 14.57
CA ALA A 50 -10.76 7.51 13.40
C ALA A 50 -12.00 6.90 12.72
N TYR A 51 -12.20 7.24 11.46
CA TYR A 51 -13.23 6.62 10.63
C TYR A 51 -12.59 5.71 9.61
N THR A 52 -13.14 4.51 9.48
CA THR A 52 -12.90 3.70 8.30
C THR A 52 -13.93 4.07 7.25
N ALA A 53 -13.51 4.11 6.00
CA ALA A 53 -14.37 4.38 4.88
C ALA A 53 -14.01 3.47 3.71
N THR A 54 -15.01 3.12 2.91
CA THR A 54 -14.80 2.30 1.71
C THR A 54 -15.75 2.68 0.60
N ILE A 55 -15.46 2.20 -0.59
CA ILE A 55 -16.34 2.30 -1.76
C ILE A 55 -16.78 0.88 -2.11
N LEU A 56 -18.08 0.70 -2.34
CA LEU A 56 -18.62 -0.60 -2.74
C LEU A 56 -18.44 -0.85 -4.25
N PRO A 57 -18.33 -2.12 -4.66
CA PRO A 57 -18.33 -3.35 -3.83
C PRO A 57 -16.96 -3.62 -3.16
N ILE A 58 -16.97 -4.24 -1.99
CA ILE A 58 -15.76 -4.72 -1.33
C ILE A 58 -15.37 -6.07 -1.97
N PRO A 59 -14.04 -6.31 -2.23
CA PRO A 59 -12.87 -5.48 -1.91
C PRO A 59 -12.48 -4.49 -3.00
N SER A 60 -13.04 -4.55 -4.19
CA SER A 60 -12.54 -3.87 -5.39
C SER A 60 -13.13 -2.48 -5.66
N GLY A 61 -14.07 -2.00 -4.85
CA GLY A 61 -14.82 -0.77 -5.11
C GLY A 61 -13.96 0.48 -5.26
N VAL A 62 -12.92 0.62 -4.46
CA VAL A 62 -11.97 1.74 -4.56
C VAL A 62 -11.27 1.72 -5.92
N TRP A 63 -10.75 0.55 -6.33
CA TRP A 63 -10.09 0.40 -7.61
C TRP A 63 -11.04 0.70 -8.78
N LEU A 64 -12.24 0.13 -8.75
CA LEU A 64 -13.27 0.34 -9.81
C LEU A 64 -13.66 1.81 -9.94
N ALA A 65 -13.81 2.52 -8.82
CA ALA A 65 -14.13 3.94 -8.82
C ALA A 65 -12.98 4.78 -9.43
N PHE A 66 -11.73 4.47 -9.10
CA PHE A 66 -10.60 5.18 -9.69
C PHE A 66 -10.42 4.86 -11.17
N ASP A 67 -10.59 3.61 -11.58
CA ASP A 67 -10.52 3.20 -12.98
C ASP A 67 -11.57 3.92 -13.82
N ALA A 68 -12.81 3.96 -13.36
CA ALA A 68 -13.89 4.72 -14.01
C ALA A 68 -13.59 6.23 -14.09
N ASN A 69 -12.98 6.79 -13.03
CA ASN A 69 -12.54 8.19 -13.04
C ASN A 69 -11.42 8.45 -14.05
N VAL A 70 -10.49 7.54 -14.21
CA VAL A 70 -9.41 7.62 -15.21
C VAL A 70 -10.00 7.54 -16.62
N ALA A 71 -10.88 6.58 -16.88
CA ALA A 71 -11.53 6.40 -18.17
C ALA A 71 -12.30 7.65 -18.65
N ARG A 72 -12.88 8.42 -17.72
CA ARG A 72 -13.59 9.68 -18.02
C ARG A 72 -12.65 10.87 -18.29
N ARG A 73 -11.34 10.70 -18.19
CA ARG A 73 -10.35 11.77 -18.33
C ARG A 73 -9.47 11.57 -19.56
N PRO A 74 -9.83 12.10 -20.73
CA PRO A 74 -9.13 11.84 -22.00
C PRO A 74 -7.68 12.34 -22.03
N ARG A 75 -7.29 13.17 -21.05
CA ARG A 75 -5.90 13.62 -20.90
C ARG A 75 -5.01 12.62 -20.19
N ILE A 76 -5.59 11.58 -19.58
CA ILE A 76 -4.85 10.50 -18.93
C ILE A 76 -4.69 9.39 -19.96
N GLN A 77 -3.46 9.05 -20.27
CA GLN A 77 -3.12 7.92 -21.11
C GLN A 77 -2.59 6.79 -20.24
N VAL A 78 -3.30 5.67 -20.18
CA VAL A 78 -2.87 4.49 -19.47
C VAL A 78 -2.16 3.56 -20.43
N GLN A 79 -0.96 3.14 -20.06
CA GLN A 79 -0.19 2.16 -20.82
C GLN A 79 0.01 0.92 -19.96
N TYR A 80 -0.67 -0.14 -20.33
CA TYR A 80 -0.52 -1.44 -19.69
C TYR A 80 0.70 -2.17 -20.23
N GLU A 81 1.15 -3.21 -19.51
CA GLU A 81 2.32 -4.03 -19.87
C GLU A 81 3.57 -3.20 -20.12
N THR A 82 3.66 -2.06 -19.45
CA THR A 82 4.73 -1.08 -19.61
C THR A 82 5.44 -0.88 -18.27
N LYS A 83 6.54 -1.61 -18.11
CA LYS A 83 7.32 -1.58 -16.87
C LYS A 83 8.28 -0.39 -16.90
N ILE A 84 8.30 0.43 -15.84
CA ILE A 84 9.39 1.40 -15.64
C ILE A 84 10.65 0.63 -15.20
N VAL A 85 11.77 0.94 -15.84
CA VAL A 85 13.06 0.29 -15.58
C VAL A 85 14.14 1.26 -15.13
N ASP A 86 14.00 2.55 -15.43
CA ASP A 86 14.94 3.58 -14.99
C ASP A 86 14.32 4.99 -15.09
N LEU A 87 15.02 5.98 -14.55
CA LEU A 87 14.74 7.39 -14.76
C LEU A 87 15.75 8.00 -15.74
N VAL A 88 15.30 8.97 -16.51
CA VAL A 88 16.21 9.83 -17.32
C VAL A 88 16.56 11.02 -16.44
N GLN A 89 17.78 11.03 -15.93
CA GLN A 89 18.27 12.03 -14.97
C GLN A 89 19.55 12.67 -15.49
N ASP A 90 19.67 13.96 -15.29
CA ASP A 90 20.92 14.69 -15.50
C ASP A 90 21.91 14.33 -14.39
N PRO A 91 23.13 13.90 -14.70
CA PRO A 91 24.09 13.47 -13.71
C PRO A 91 24.67 14.60 -12.85
N ASP A 92 24.65 15.83 -13.35
CA ASP A 92 25.24 16.97 -12.65
C ASP A 92 24.21 17.72 -11.79
N THR A 93 23.00 17.92 -12.32
CA THR A 93 21.94 18.67 -11.64
C THR A 93 20.98 17.77 -10.88
N LEU A 94 20.99 16.47 -11.14
CA LEU A 94 20.04 15.47 -10.64
C LEU A 94 18.59 15.71 -11.07
N GLU A 95 18.36 16.61 -12.04
CA GLU A 95 17.03 16.86 -12.56
C GLU A 95 16.51 15.64 -13.35
N VAL A 96 15.26 15.25 -13.08
CA VAL A 96 14.60 14.11 -13.74
C VAL A 96 13.79 14.61 -14.93
N PHE A 97 14.16 14.20 -16.14
CA PHE A 97 13.51 14.59 -17.38
C PHE A 97 12.46 13.59 -17.89
N GLY A 98 12.43 12.40 -17.31
CA GLY A 98 11.50 11.38 -17.78
C GLY A 98 11.80 10.00 -17.22
N ALA A 99 11.27 9.00 -17.87
CA ALA A 99 11.43 7.61 -17.47
C ALA A 99 11.80 6.72 -18.65
N ILE A 100 12.58 5.69 -18.40
CA ILE A 100 12.82 4.60 -19.34
C ILE A 100 11.84 3.48 -18.98
N VAL A 101 11.07 3.07 -19.96
CA VAL A 101 10.10 1.99 -19.83
C VAL A 101 10.41 0.85 -20.77
N GLU A 102 9.96 -0.32 -20.39
CA GLU A 102 10.06 -1.52 -21.21
C GLU A 102 8.67 -2.02 -21.59
N GLN A 103 8.41 -2.14 -22.88
CA GLN A 103 7.14 -2.57 -23.44
C GLN A 103 7.39 -3.49 -24.63
N GLY A 104 6.83 -4.68 -24.61
CA GLY A 104 7.00 -5.65 -25.70
C GLY A 104 8.49 -5.97 -26.00
N GLY A 105 9.35 -6.02 -24.99
CA GLY A 105 10.78 -6.27 -25.12
C GLY A 105 11.59 -5.09 -25.68
N ARG A 106 10.99 -3.92 -25.84
CA ARG A 106 11.66 -2.70 -26.29
C ARG A 106 11.74 -1.68 -25.18
N ARG A 107 12.88 -0.99 -25.11
CA ARG A 107 13.05 0.16 -24.22
C ARG A 107 12.66 1.45 -24.93
N LEU A 108 11.82 2.22 -24.26
CA LEU A 108 11.32 3.50 -24.74
C LEU A 108 11.61 4.58 -23.69
N CYS A 109 11.95 5.78 -24.15
CA CYS A 109 12.10 6.94 -23.28
C CYS A 109 10.82 7.79 -23.31
N ILE A 110 10.23 8.02 -22.18
CA ILE A 110 9.05 8.89 -22.01
C ILE A 110 9.52 10.19 -21.36
N ARG A 111 9.39 11.29 -22.07
CA ARG A 111 9.74 12.61 -21.56
C ARG A 111 8.64 13.13 -20.64
N ALA A 112 9.00 13.55 -19.44
CA ALA A 112 8.14 14.30 -18.54
C ALA A 112 8.29 15.81 -18.77
N ARG A 113 7.18 16.54 -18.87
CA ARG A 113 7.22 17.99 -19.02
C ARG A 113 7.36 18.73 -17.69
N ARG A 114 6.96 18.12 -16.59
CA ARG A 114 6.96 18.75 -15.27
C ARG A 114 7.62 17.87 -14.22
N ALA A 115 7.18 16.62 -14.09
CA ALA A 115 7.70 15.70 -13.08
C ALA A 115 7.36 14.25 -13.44
N VAL A 116 8.06 13.32 -12.79
CA VAL A 116 7.71 11.91 -12.71
C VAL A 116 7.24 11.62 -11.29
N VAL A 117 6.07 10.99 -11.17
CA VAL A 117 5.53 10.54 -9.87
C VAL A 117 5.72 9.04 -9.80
N MET A 118 6.51 8.59 -8.82
CA MET A 118 6.73 7.18 -8.58
C MET A 118 5.70 6.64 -7.59
N ALA A 119 4.83 5.74 -8.05
CA ALA A 119 3.80 5.08 -7.27
C ALA A 119 3.85 3.55 -7.49
N THR A 120 5.05 3.01 -7.52
CA THR A 120 5.37 1.64 -7.94
C THR A 120 5.20 0.59 -6.84
N GLY A 121 4.62 0.95 -5.71
CA GLY A 121 4.50 0.08 -4.55
C GLY A 121 5.82 -0.11 -3.79
N GLY A 122 5.82 -1.05 -2.88
CA GLY A 122 6.96 -1.36 -2.02
C GLY A 122 7.71 -2.62 -2.45
N PHE A 123 8.25 -3.32 -1.44
CA PHE A 123 9.07 -4.52 -1.64
C PHE A 123 8.57 -5.75 -0.86
N SER A 124 7.29 -5.80 -0.55
CA SER A 124 6.70 -6.91 0.23
C SER A 124 6.82 -8.28 -0.43
N ALA A 125 7.10 -8.34 -1.73
CA ALA A 125 7.35 -9.57 -2.47
C ALA A 125 8.84 -9.78 -2.82
N SER A 126 9.76 -9.07 -2.15
CA SER A 126 11.20 -9.21 -2.38
C SER A 126 11.91 -9.90 -1.22
N PRO A 127 12.17 -11.21 -1.26
CA PRO A 127 12.90 -11.91 -0.19
C PRO A 127 14.30 -11.33 0.06
N GLN A 128 14.94 -10.81 -0.99
CA GLN A 128 16.24 -10.14 -0.85
C GLN A 128 16.14 -8.90 0.01
N MET A 129 15.17 -8.00 -0.28
CA MET A 129 15.00 -6.77 0.50
C MET A 129 14.50 -7.04 1.93
N HIS A 130 13.76 -8.13 2.15
CA HIS A 130 13.40 -8.55 3.51
C HIS A 130 14.64 -8.90 4.33
N ARG A 131 15.59 -9.63 3.76
CA ARG A 131 16.86 -9.92 4.43
C ARG A 131 17.69 -8.67 4.65
N ASP A 132 17.82 -7.82 3.63
CA ASP A 132 18.70 -6.66 3.67
C ASP A 132 18.20 -5.59 4.64
N TYR A 133 16.89 -5.33 4.67
CA TYR A 133 16.31 -4.24 5.43
C TYR A 133 15.63 -4.68 6.74
N PHE A 134 15.01 -5.83 6.77
CA PHE A 134 14.28 -6.32 7.93
C PHE A 134 15.05 -7.35 8.75
N GLY A 135 16.05 -7.99 8.15
CA GLY A 135 16.74 -9.12 8.77
C GLY A 135 15.87 -10.38 8.84
N LEU A 136 14.83 -10.48 8.05
CA LEU A 136 13.94 -11.65 8.00
C LEU A 136 14.41 -12.63 6.93
N ALA A 137 14.50 -13.92 7.32
CA ALA A 137 14.84 -14.98 6.38
C ALA A 137 13.70 -15.22 5.38
N GLU A 138 12.48 -15.24 5.87
CA GLU A 138 11.27 -15.47 5.09
C GLU A 138 10.16 -14.54 5.55
N ALA A 139 9.49 -13.91 4.59
CA ALA A 139 8.26 -13.19 4.78
C ALA A 139 7.46 -13.26 3.48
N TYR A 140 6.18 -13.48 3.60
CA TYR A 140 5.30 -13.64 2.45
C TYR A 140 4.43 -12.40 2.28
N PRO A 141 4.25 -11.92 1.03
CA PRO A 141 3.41 -10.75 0.80
C PRO A 141 1.94 -11.08 1.06
N LEU A 142 1.28 -10.14 1.70
CA LEU A 142 -0.16 -10.17 1.89
C LEU A 142 -0.91 -9.58 0.68
N GLY A 143 -0.39 -9.53 -0.43
CA GLY A 143 -1.00 -8.85 -1.57
C GLY A 143 -0.37 -9.30 -2.87
N THR A 144 -0.19 -8.35 -3.73
CA THR A 144 0.37 -8.62 -5.05
C THR A 144 1.82 -9.09 -4.98
N PRO A 145 2.18 -10.16 -5.72
CA PRO A 145 3.57 -10.56 -5.91
C PRO A 145 4.38 -9.53 -6.73
N GLY A 146 3.72 -8.51 -7.28
CA GLY A 146 4.36 -7.45 -8.04
C GLY A 146 5.14 -6.41 -7.23
N ASN A 147 5.02 -6.40 -5.90
CA ASN A 147 5.76 -5.47 -5.04
C ASN A 147 7.20 -5.96 -4.80
N THR A 148 8.01 -5.95 -5.86
CA THR A 148 9.37 -6.51 -5.89
C THR A 148 10.48 -5.52 -5.52
N GLY A 149 10.11 -4.27 -5.21
CA GLY A 149 11.04 -3.22 -4.83
C GLY A 149 11.76 -2.54 -6.00
N ASP A 150 11.34 -2.77 -7.22
CA ASP A 150 11.98 -2.19 -8.41
C ASP A 150 11.99 -0.66 -8.35
N GLY A 151 10.86 -0.04 -7.95
CA GLY A 151 10.78 1.40 -7.82
C GLY A 151 11.71 1.97 -6.76
N LEU A 152 11.93 1.25 -5.66
CA LEU A 152 12.88 1.66 -4.63
C LEU A 152 14.31 1.67 -5.19
N ARG A 153 14.69 0.63 -5.93
CA ARG A 153 16.03 0.56 -6.56
C ARG A 153 16.26 1.70 -7.55
N ILE A 154 15.24 2.00 -8.36
CA ILE A 154 15.27 3.12 -9.31
C ILE A 154 15.45 4.46 -8.59
N LEU A 155 14.68 4.66 -7.50
CA LEU A 155 14.75 5.88 -6.70
C LEU A 155 16.08 6.03 -5.97
N GLN A 156 16.61 4.95 -5.37
CA GLN A 156 17.93 4.96 -4.76
C GLN A 156 19.04 5.31 -5.77
N LYS A 157 18.97 4.75 -6.95
CA LYS A 157 19.88 5.09 -8.06
C LYS A 157 19.80 6.58 -8.43
N ALA A 158 18.60 7.17 -8.32
CA ALA A 158 18.38 8.59 -8.56
C ALA A 158 18.75 9.49 -7.37
N GLY A 159 19.29 8.93 -6.27
CA GLY A 159 19.75 9.68 -5.10
C GLY A 159 18.76 9.78 -3.96
N ALA A 160 17.65 9.02 -3.98
CA ALA A 160 16.71 9.01 -2.87
C ALA A 160 17.24 8.16 -1.70
N ASP A 161 17.04 8.65 -0.48
CA ASP A 161 17.34 7.93 0.74
C ASP A 161 16.17 7.04 1.17
N LEU A 162 16.51 6.00 1.93
CA LEU A 162 15.56 5.13 2.60
C LEU A 162 15.58 5.41 4.10
N TRP A 163 14.40 5.51 4.69
CA TRP A 163 14.27 5.82 6.11
C TRP A 163 13.26 4.90 6.80
N HIS A 164 13.53 4.56 8.06
CA HIS A 164 12.66 3.76 8.93
C HIS A 164 12.33 2.35 8.42
N LEU A 165 13.20 1.73 7.62
CA LEU A 165 12.92 0.42 7.05
C LEU A 165 12.86 -0.73 8.06
N ARG A 166 13.46 -0.56 9.24
CA ARG A 166 13.40 -1.56 10.32
C ARG A 166 12.12 -1.49 11.15
N ASN A 167 11.41 -0.38 11.04
CA ASN A 167 10.12 -0.20 11.72
C ASN A 167 9.01 -0.67 10.77
N PHE A 168 8.99 -1.96 10.50
CA PHE A 168 7.91 -2.57 9.76
C PHE A 168 6.98 -3.28 10.72
N GLY A 169 5.76 -3.29 10.38
CA GLY A 169 4.70 -3.98 11.09
C GLY A 169 3.38 -3.51 10.57
N GLN A 170 2.44 -4.38 10.62
CA GLN A 170 1.06 -3.99 10.44
C GLN A 170 0.50 -3.72 11.83
N SER A 171 -0.41 -2.78 11.95
CA SER A 171 -1.12 -2.56 13.21
C SER A 171 -1.69 -3.88 13.71
N GLY A 172 -1.23 -4.34 14.85
CA GLY A 172 -1.61 -5.65 15.39
C GLY A 172 -0.66 -6.81 15.09
N GLY A 173 0.52 -6.56 14.50
CA GLY A 173 1.57 -7.56 14.36
C GLY A 173 1.50 -8.42 13.10
N ILE A 174 2.04 -9.62 13.20
CA ILE A 174 2.05 -10.59 12.10
C ILE A 174 0.65 -11.17 11.96
N TRP A 175 0.09 -11.10 10.78
CA TRP A 175 -1.22 -11.67 10.49
C TRP A 175 -1.07 -13.12 10.04
N PRO A 176 -1.85 -14.05 10.60
CA PRO A 176 -1.84 -15.42 10.12
C PRO A 176 -2.32 -15.49 8.68
N GLY A 177 -1.60 -16.22 7.88
CA GLY A 177 -1.91 -16.44 6.47
C GLY A 177 -1.70 -17.89 6.07
N PHE A 178 -2.36 -18.31 5.01
CA PHE A 178 -2.19 -19.63 4.44
C PHE A 178 -1.33 -19.55 3.18
N LYS A 179 -0.20 -20.23 3.18
CA LYS A 179 0.58 -20.46 1.96
C LYS A 179 -0.03 -21.63 1.21
N VAL A 180 -0.48 -21.37 0.00
CA VAL A 180 -0.95 -22.41 -0.93
C VAL A 180 0.16 -22.69 -1.93
N PRO A 181 0.55 -23.93 -2.17
CA PRO A 181 1.69 -24.27 -3.03
C PRO A 181 1.57 -23.70 -4.45
N GLU A 182 0.36 -23.59 -4.96
CA GLU A 182 0.07 -23.13 -6.32
C GLU A 182 0.19 -21.62 -6.51
N PHE A 183 0.35 -20.86 -5.43
CA PHE A 183 0.42 -19.39 -5.48
C PHE A 183 1.63 -18.85 -4.72
N ASP A 184 2.30 -17.89 -5.30
CA ASP A 184 3.45 -17.21 -4.68
C ASP A 184 3.06 -16.19 -3.60
N ALA A 185 1.78 -15.98 -3.38
CA ALA A 185 1.24 -15.09 -2.35
C ALA A 185 0.58 -15.88 -1.21
N VAL A 186 0.57 -15.27 -0.03
CA VAL A 186 -0.18 -15.79 1.12
C VAL A 186 -1.61 -15.28 1.05
N PHE A 187 -2.57 -16.18 1.23
CA PHE A 187 -3.96 -15.80 1.41
C PHE A 187 -4.20 -15.47 2.87
N MET A 188 -4.53 -14.23 3.14
CA MET A 188 -5.03 -13.86 4.44
C MET A 188 -6.52 -14.16 4.52
N ARG A 189 -6.90 -14.92 5.52
CA ARG A 189 -8.29 -14.99 5.94
C ARG A 189 -8.46 -13.96 7.05
N ASN A 190 -9.36 -13.01 6.87
CA ASN A 190 -9.80 -12.16 7.96
C ASN A 190 -10.51 -13.03 8.99
N PHE A 191 -9.78 -13.45 9.99
CA PHE A 191 -10.35 -14.05 11.17
C PHE A 191 -10.73 -12.94 12.14
N PHE A 192 -11.93 -12.43 12.04
CA PHE A 192 -12.52 -11.79 13.19
C PHE A 192 -12.97 -12.89 14.13
N TRP A 193 -12.18 -13.11 15.13
CA TRP A 193 -12.49 -14.10 16.16
C TRP A 193 -13.76 -13.67 16.89
N GLN A 194 -14.80 -14.46 16.78
CA GLN A 194 -16.05 -14.21 17.49
C GLN A 194 -16.02 -14.74 18.93
N THR A 195 -14.91 -15.31 19.33
CA THR A 195 -14.73 -15.90 20.67
C THR A 195 -13.44 -15.37 21.30
N PHE A 196 -13.43 -15.24 22.61
CA PHE A 196 -12.29 -14.78 23.39
C PHE A 196 -11.33 -15.91 23.82
N SER A 197 -11.55 -17.12 23.35
CA SER A 197 -10.77 -18.29 23.74
C SER A 197 -10.30 -19.04 22.51
N TRP A 198 -9.08 -18.81 22.08
CA TRP A 198 -8.38 -19.56 21.04
C TRP A 198 -6.92 -19.70 21.39
N ILE A 199 -6.28 -20.65 20.81
CA ILE A 199 -4.83 -20.80 20.78
C ILE A 199 -4.38 -21.02 19.34
N GLU A 200 -3.23 -20.51 19.00
CA GLU A 200 -2.58 -20.83 17.73
C GLU A 200 -1.49 -21.87 17.95
N ILE A 201 -1.48 -22.87 17.10
CA ILE A 201 -0.54 -23.97 17.17
C ILE A 201 0.22 -24.12 15.86
N ASP A 202 1.46 -24.57 15.95
CA ASP A 202 2.29 -24.92 14.79
C ASP A 202 1.84 -26.25 14.14
N ALA A 203 2.55 -26.66 13.09
CA ALA A 203 2.29 -27.92 12.39
C ALA A 203 2.47 -29.17 13.27
N GLU A 204 3.23 -29.04 14.37
CA GLU A 204 3.46 -30.08 15.37
C GLU A 204 2.48 -30.02 16.55
N ASN A 205 1.41 -29.21 16.45
CA ASN A 205 0.40 -28.98 17.48
C ASN A 205 0.95 -28.36 18.78
N ARG A 206 1.98 -27.54 18.69
CA ARG A 206 2.55 -26.83 19.83
C ARG A 206 2.13 -25.35 19.79
N ARG A 207 1.70 -24.82 20.93
CA ARG A 207 1.50 -23.38 21.07
C ARG A 207 2.84 -22.67 21.01
N PHE A 208 2.97 -21.63 20.20
CA PHE A 208 4.24 -20.95 19.95
C PHE A 208 4.28 -19.47 20.39
N TYR A 209 3.16 -18.89 20.76
CA TYR A 209 3.11 -17.54 21.35
C TYR A 209 1.88 -17.33 22.22
N ASN A 210 1.79 -16.16 22.87
CA ASN A 210 0.66 -15.78 23.68
C ASN A 210 -0.24 -14.81 22.91
N GLU A 211 -1.42 -15.25 22.51
CA GLU A 211 -2.37 -14.53 21.67
C GLU A 211 -3.01 -13.33 22.37
N THR A 212 -2.84 -13.23 23.69
CA THR A 212 -3.48 -12.19 24.53
C THR A 212 -2.47 -11.22 25.17
N ALA A 213 -1.19 -11.34 24.84
CA ALA A 213 -0.13 -10.52 25.42
C ALA A 213 0.09 -9.22 24.66
#